data_c91ac73fa26e238a0a736a5be57f28a9
#
_entry.id   c91ac73fa26e238a0a736a5be57f28a9
#
_cell.length_a   1.000
_cell.length_b   1.000
_cell.length_c   1.000
_cell.angle_alpha   90.00
_cell.angle_beta   90.00
_cell.angle_gamma   90.00
#
_symmetry.space_group_name_H-M   'P 1'
#
loop_
_entity.id
_entity.type
_entity.pdbx_description
1 polymer ?
#
loop_
_entity_poly.entity_id
_entity_poly.type
_entity_poly.pdbx_seq_one_letter_code
_entity_poly.pdbx_strand_id
1 'polypeptide(L)'
;LSFRNELAERSNMHFHTVIHPTKARKDSEGKTIAPDIHSLKGGSEWGNNGKSIIIVDRDFESNTSNIIVAKAKPKIVGIRGTTTLCYDVKTGQYYEFKDGIRYEAQPLKIKQSSIITNKEEIISSLNDEANRNF
;
A
#
# COMPACT_ATOMS: atom_id res chain seq x y z
N LEU A 1 -11.98 -5.73 9.85
CA LEU A 1 -10.56 -6.00 9.50
C LEU A 1 -10.11 -7.42 9.84
N SER A 2 -10.55 -8.00 10.97
CA SER A 2 -10.22 -9.38 11.35
C SER A 2 -10.60 -10.40 10.26
N PHE A 3 -11.82 -10.30 9.74
CA PHE A 3 -12.29 -11.15 8.65
C PHE A 3 -11.40 -11.09 7.39
N ARG A 4 -10.95 -9.89 7.00
CA ARG A 4 -10.05 -9.74 5.83
C ARG A 4 -8.69 -10.39 6.06
N ASN A 5 -8.15 -10.27 7.27
CA ASN A 5 -6.88 -10.91 7.61
C ASN A 5 -7.02 -12.44 7.58
N GLU A 6 -8.10 -12.97 8.12
CA GLU A 6 -8.38 -14.39 8.10
C GLU A 6 -8.55 -14.92 6.67
N LEU A 7 -9.32 -14.21 5.84
CA LEU A 7 -9.49 -14.55 4.43
C LEU A 7 -8.18 -14.48 3.66
N ALA A 8 -7.34 -13.45 3.89
CA ALA A 8 -6.04 -13.32 3.27
C ALA A 8 -5.12 -14.51 3.59
N GLU A 9 -5.10 -14.93 4.85
CA GLU A 9 -4.28 -16.05 5.31
C GLU A 9 -4.78 -17.39 4.75
N ARG A 10 -6.09 -17.63 4.75
CA ARG A 10 -6.69 -18.89 4.24
C ARG A 10 -6.56 -19.03 2.72
N SER A 11 -6.68 -17.92 1.99
CA SER A 11 -6.74 -17.94 0.52
C SER A 11 -5.43 -17.50 -0.14
N ASN A 12 -4.36 -17.31 0.65
CA ASN A 12 -3.07 -16.77 0.18
C ASN A 12 -3.21 -15.50 -0.69
N MET A 13 -4.15 -14.62 -0.30
CA MET A 13 -4.46 -13.40 -1.02
C MET A 13 -3.89 -12.16 -0.33
N HIS A 14 -3.64 -11.12 -1.13
CA HIS A 14 -3.23 -9.81 -0.65
C HIS A 14 -4.38 -8.82 -0.78
N PHE A 15 -4.69 -8.09 0.31
CA PHE A 15 -5.67 -6.99 0.28
C PHE A 15 -4.98 -5.66 0.42
N HIS A 16 -5.12 -4.81 -0.58
CA HIS A 16 -4.75 -3.41 -0.50
C HIS A 16 -6.00 -2.57 -0.24
N THR A 17 -5.99 -1.80 0.84
CA THR A 17 -7.09 -0.91 1.19
C THR A 17 -6.58 0.51 1.18
N VAL A 18 -7.17 1.36 0.35
CA VAL A 18 -6.88 2.80 0.33
C VAL A 18 -7.82 3.49 1.31
N ILE A 19 -7.26 4.31 2.19
CA ILE A 19 -7.98 5.01 3.24
C ILE A 19 -7.58 6.48 3.22
N HIS A 20 -8.57 7.36 3.29
CA HIS A 20 -8.32 8.78 3.42
C HIS A 20 -8.27 9.20 4.89
N PRO A 21 -7.40 10.15 5.27
CA PRO A 21 -7.41 10.73 6.60
C PRO A 21 -8.71 11.51 6.85
N THR A 22 -9.12 11.62 8.11
CA THR A 22 -10.38 12.28 8.48
C THR A 22 -10.34 13.78 8.26
N LYS A 23 -9.23 14.43 8.58
CA LYS A 23 -8.99 15.88 8.39
C LYS A 23 -7.50 16.13 8.24
N ALA A 24 -7.14 17.08 7.38
CA ALA A 24 -5.80 17.64 7.35
C ALA A 24 -5.51 18.35 8.69
N ARG A 25 -4.42 17.99 9.35
CA ARG A 25 -3.93 18.69 10.55
C ARG A 25 -2.98 19.79 10.10
N LYS A 26 -3.04 20.91 10.78
CA LYS A 26 -2.12 22.04 10.52
C LYS A 26 -1.28 22.28 11.77
N ASP A 27 -0.03 22.70 11.56
CA ASP A 27 0.85 23.17 12.61
C ASP A 27 0.51 24.61 13.03
N SER A 28 1.28 25.18 13.95
CA SER A 28 1.13 26.53 14.44
C SER A 28 1.34 27.61 13.35
N GLU A 29 2.02 27.26 12.27
CA GLU A 29 2.30 28.15 11.13
C GLU A 29 1.28 27.98 9.99
N GLY A 30 0.27 27.12 10.19
CA GLY A 30 -0.77 26.84 9.20
C GLY A 30 -0.38 25.84 8.12
N LYS A 31 0.82 25.24 8.18
CA LYS A 31 1.28 24.22 7.25
C LYS A 31 0.62 22.87 7.53
N THR A 32 0.27 22.17 6.49
CA THR A 32 -0.33 20.82 6.62
C THR A 32 0.70 19.83 7.16
N ILE A 33 0.35 19.16 8.24
CA ILE A 33 1.15 18.09 8.83
C ILE A 33 0.80 16.77 8.14
N ALA A 34 1.81 15.96 7.79
CA ALA A 34 1.61 14.65 7.23
C ALA A 34 0.66 13.79 8.11
N PRO A 35 -0.26 13.03 7.52
CA PRO A 35 -1.13 12.16 8.27
C PRO A 35 -0.33 11.07 9.00
N ASP A 36 -0.83 10.63 10.13
CA ASP A 36 -0.31 9.52 10.91
C ASP A 36 -1.32 8.35 10.96
N ILE A 37 -0.94 7.25 11.57
CA ILE A 37 -1.81 6.07 11.71
C ILE A 37 -3.11 6.40 12.46
N HIS A 38 -3.08 7.38 13.39
CA HIS A 38 -4.21 7.74 14.22
C HIS A 38 -5.15 8.73 13.52
N SER A 39 -4.71 9.38 12.47
CA SER A 39 -5.52 10.30 11.66
C SER A 39 -6.42 9.60 10.64
N LEU A 40 -6.35 8.27 10.52
CA LEU A 40 -7.15 7.49 9.60
C LEU A 40 -8.61 7.39 10.09
N LYS A 41 -9.56 7.45 9.16
CA LYS A 41 -10.96 7.19 9.46
C LYS A 41 -11.13 5.73 9.90
N GLY A 42 -11.63 5.51 11.13
CA GLY A 42 -11.64 4.19 11.78
C GLY A 42 -10.50 3.99 12.77
N GLY A 43 -9.60 4.99 12.90
CA GLY A 43 -8.69 5.16 14.04
C GLY A 43 -7.74 3.97 14.30
N SER A 44 -7.66 3.61 15.58
CA SER A 44 -6.74 2.60 16.12
C SER A 44 -6.93 1.19 15.51
N GLU A 45 -8.10 0.89 14.95
CA GLU A 45 -8.36 -0.42 14.35
C GLU A 45 -7.42 -0.73 13.18
N TRP A 46 -7.15 0.26 12.32
CA TRP A 46 -6.17 0.10 11.24
C TRP A 46 -4.76 -0.08 11.78
N GLY A 47 -4.40 0.71 12.80
CA GLY A 47 -3.12 0.59 13.49
C GLY A 47 -2.92 -0.78 14.11
N ASN A 48 -3.95 -1.39 14.66
CA ASN A 48 -3.87 -2.70 15.32
C ASN A 48 -3.86 -3.86 14.31
N ASN A 49 -4.77 -3.85 13.35
CA ASN A 49 -5.05 -5.01 12.48
C ASN A 49 -4.31 -4.98 11.13
N GLY A 50 -3.90 -3.79 10.64
CA GLY A 50 -3.10 -3.71 9.42
C GLY A 50 -1.74 -4.38 9.57
N LYS A 51 -1.35 -5.25 8.64
CA LYS A 51 -0.01 -5.88 8.63
C LYS A 51 1.05 -4.87 8.21
N SER A 52 0.79 -4.12 7.14
CA SER A 52 1.64 -3.03 6.66
C SER A 52 0.80 -1.78 6.44
N ILE A 53 1.36 -0.62 6.78
CA ILE A 53 0.72 0.68 6.58
C ILE A 53 1.73 1.59 5.90
N ILE A 54 1.34 2.07 4.73
CA ILE A 54 2.12 3.03 3.95
C ILE A 54 1.29 4.31 3.87
N ILE A 55 1.90 5.43 4.19
CA ILE A 55 1.31 6.75 4.09
C ILE A 55 1.99 7.46 2.92
N VAL A 56 1.18 8.04 2.04
CA VAL A 56 1.65 8.87 0.93
C VAL A 56 1.21 10.31 1.22
N ASP A 57 2.18 11.15 1.51
CA ASP A 57 1.97 12.56 1.79
C ASP A 57 2.56 13.39 0.65
N ARG A 58 1.70 14.03 -0.14
CA ARG A 58 2.10 14.77 -1.33
C ARG A 58 2.18 16.27 -1.04
N ASP A 59 3.32 16.84 -1.35
CA ASP A 59 3.50 18.27 -1.45
C ASP A 59 3.33 18.69 -2.92
N PHE A 60 2.29 19.48 -3.18
CA PHE A 60 1.98 19.95 -4.52
C PHE A 60 2.84 21.13 -4.98
N GLU A 61 3.43 21.88 -4.04
CA GLU A 61 4.28 23.03 -4.36
C GLU A 61 5.64 22.57 -4.86
N SER A 62 6.24 21.63 -4.17
CA SER A 62 7.56 21.07 -4.54
C SER A 62 7.47 19.91 -5.54
N ASN A 63 6.25 19.42 -5.87
CA ASN A 63 6.03 18.20 -6.64
C ASN A 63 6.73 16.97 -6.08
N THR A 64 6.84 16.89 -4.75
CA THR A 64 7.40 15.74 -4.04
C THR A 64 6.33 14.95 -3.31
N SER A 65 6.64 13.71 -2.97
CA SER A 65 5.80 12.85 -2.15
C SER A 65 6.65 12.11 -1.14
N ASN A 66 6.30 12.23 0.13
CA ASN A 66 6.88 11.45 1.19
C ASN A 66 6.15 10.10 1.28
N ILE A 67 6.90 9.04 1.10
CA ILE A 67 6.41 7.67 1.26
C ILE A 67 6.87 7.18 2.62
N ILE A 68 5.94 7.03 3.54
CA ILE A 68 6.21 6.71 4.94
C ILE A 68 5.74 5.30 5.22
N VAL A 69 6.66 4.37 5.45
CA VAL A 69 6.34 3.04 5.97
C VAL A 69 6.10 3.16 7.47
N ALA A 70 4.86 3.41 7.86
CA ALA A 70 4.48 3.65 9.24
C ALA A 70 4.40 2.35 10.07
N LYS A 71 4.12 1.22 9.40
CA LYS A 71 4.06 -0.11 10.02
C LYS A 71 4.50 -1.18 9.03
N ALA A 72 5.27 -2.15 9.51
CA ALA A 72 5.61 -3.37 8.78
C ALA A 72 5.58 -4.55 9.75
N LYS A 73 4.79 -5.58 9.46
CA LYS A 73 4.70 -6.84 10.22
C LYS A 73 4.66 -8.04 9.26
N PRO A 74 5.40 -9.12 9.55
CA PRO A 74 6.40 -9.25 10.61
C PRO A 74 7.65 -8.40 10.31
N LYS A 75 8.48 -8.13 11.32
CA LYS A 75 9.69 -7.28 11.19
C LYS A 75 10.68 -7.77 10.14
N ILE A 76 10.67 -9.06 9.84
CA ILE A 76 11.55 -9.68 8.84
C ILE A 76 11.25 -9.22 7.40
N VAL A 77 10.03 -8.77 7.13
CA VAL A 77 9.63 -8.34 5.76
C VAL A 77 9.91 -6.86 5.48
N GLY A 78 10.24 -6.09 6.48
CA GLY A 78 10.57 -4.68 6.28
C GLY A 78 10.73 -3.90 7.58
N ILE A 79 11.29 -2.71 7.44
CA ILE A 79 11.51 -1.75 8.51
C ILE A 79 10.66 -0.49 8.27
N ARG A 80 10.37 0.24 9.33
CA ARG A 80 9.76 1.57 9.22
C ARG A 80 10.78 2.57 8.70
N GLY A 81 10.32 3.51 7.91
CA GLY A 81 11.17 4.55 7.35
C GLY A 81 10.39 5.49 6.45
N THR A 82 11.07 6.50 5.97
CA THR A 82 10.52 7.48 5.03
C THR A 82 11.48 7.68 3.89
N THR A 83 10.95 7.75 2.68
CA THR A 83 11.68 8.20 1.50
C THR A 83 10.88 9.28 0.79
N THR A 84 11.57 10.21 0.13
CA THR A 84 10.94 11.27 -0.66
C THR A 84 11.15 10.98 -2.14
N LEU A 85 10.06 10.95 -2.89
CA LEU A 85 10.07 10.80 -4.33
C LEU A 85 9.65 12.10 -4.99
N CYS A 86 10.25 12.41 -6.11
CA CYS A 86 9.82 13.49 -6.99
C CYS A 86 8.72 12.98 -7.94
N TYR A 87 7.79 13.84 -8.29
CA TYR A 87 6.72 13.51 -9.24
C TYR A 87 6.88 14.31 -10.53
N ASP A 88 6.95 13.61 -11.64
CA ASP A 88 6.97 14.21 -12.97
C ASP A 88 5.54 14.37 -13.48
N VAL A 89 5.06 15.61 -13.51
CA VAL A 89 3.69 15.95 -13.94
C VAL A 89 3.44 15.59 -15.42
N LYS A 90 4.50 15.65 -16.26
CA LYS A 90 4.37 15.38 -17.70
C LYS A 90 4.21 13.91 -17.99
N THR A 91 4.93 13.05 -17.28
CA THR A 91 4.92 11.61 -17.50
C THR A 91 4.00 10.86 -16.53
N GLY A 92 3.59 11.50 -15.43
CA GLY A 92 2.80 10.87 -14.38
C GLY A 92 3.61 9.87 -13.55
N GLN A 93 4.93 9.93 -13.59
CA GLN A 93 5.80 8.95 -12.95
C GLN A 93 6.51 9.53 -11.74
N TYR A 94 6.84 8.65 -10.79
CA TYR A 94 7.69 8.97 -9.66
C TYR A 94 9.13 8.60 -9.97
N TYR A 95 10.06 9.41 -9.46
CA TYR A 95 11.49 9.15 -9.55
C TYR A 95 12.18 9.58 -8.25
N GLU A 96 13.29 8.95 -7.94
CA GLU A 96 14.18 9.38 -6.86
C GLU A 96 15.22 10.35 -7.43
N PHE A 97 15.49 11.42 -6.71
CA PHE A 97 16.57 12.35 -7.05
C PHE A 97 17.58 12.33 -5.93
N LYS A 98 18.76 11.77 -6.20
CA LYS A 98 19.82 11.62 -5.23
C LYS A 98 21.16 11.96 -5.85
N ASP A 99 21.97 12.74 -5.14
CA ASP A 99 23.32 13.17 -5.55
C ASP A 99 23.37 13.77 -6.98
N GLY A 100 22.34 14.51 -7.37
CA GLY A 100 22.24 15.12 -8.69
C GLY A 100 21.80 14.14 -9.80
N ILE A 101 21.50 12.90 -9.47
CA ILE A 101 21.10 11.85 -10.43
C ILE A 101 19.62 11.50 -10.25
N ARG A 102 18.90 11.38 -11.38
CA ARG A 102 17.52 10.93 -11.43
C ARG A 102 17.50 9.40 -11.58
N TYR A 103 16.81 8.74 -10.65
CA TYR A 103 16.57 7.29 -10.68
C TYR A 103 15.08 7.04 -10.93
N GLU A 104 14.77 6.42 -12.04
CA GLU A 104 13.39 6.07 -12.37
C GLU A 104 13.02 4.71 -11.79
N ALA A 105 11.76 4.55 -11.39
CA ALA A 105 11.25 3.27 -10.96
C ALA A 105 11.35 2.27 -12.10
N GLN A 106 12.07 1.18 -11.89
CA GLN A 106 12.12 0.08 -12.85
C GLN A 106 10.76 -0.63 -12.83
N PRO A 107 10.13 -0.87 -13.98
CA PRO A 107 8.91 -1.65 -14.03
C PRO A 107 9.18 -3.05 -13.47
N LEU A 108 8.33 -3.47 -12.52
CA LEU A 108 8.39 -4.84 -12.01
C LEU A 108 8.19 -5.80 -13.20
N LYS A 109 9.19 -6.62 -13.49
CA LYS A 109 9.06 -7.74 -14.43
C LYS A 109 8.20 -8.81 -13.77
N ILE A 110 6.88 -8.65 -13.85
CA ILE A 110 5.94 -9.68 -13.42
C ILE A 110 6.10 -10.85 -14.41
N LYS A 111 6.59 -11.97 -13.93
CA LYS A 111 6.58 -13.21 -14.71
C LYS A 111 5.11 -13.59 -14.92
N GLN A 112 4.58 -13.39 -16.10
CA GLN A 112 3.18 -13.69 -16.45
C GLN A 112 2.77 -15.16 -16.22
N SER A 113 3.73 -16.07 -16.12
CA SER A 113 3.49 -17.52 -15.94
C SER A 113 2.84 -17.91 -14.61
N SER A 114 2.92 -17.07 -13.57
CA SER A 114 2.36 -17.41 -12.26
C SER A 114 0.89 -16.98 -12.06
N ILE A 115 0.36 -16.11 -12.92
CA ILE A 115 -1.01 -15.59 -12.78
C ILE A 115 -2.03 -16.49 -13.49
N ILE A 116 -1.64 -17.17 -14.57
CA ILE A 116 -2.54 -17.97 -15.40
C ILE A 116 -2.84 -19.32 -14.76
N THR A 117 -1.87 -19.95 -14.12
CA THR A 117 -2.01 -21.26 -13.48
C THR A 117 -3.01 -21.21 -12.31
N ASN A 118 -3.00 -20.14 -11.52
CA ASN A 118 -3.91 -19.99 -10.40
C ASN A 118 -5.39 -19.78 -10.80
N LYS A 119 -5.66 -19.25 -11.98
CA LYS A 119 -7.03 -18.97 -12.39
C LYS A 119 -7.78 -20.25 -12.78
N GLU A 120 -7.11 -21.17 -13.43
CA GLU A 120 -7.69 -22.47 -13.81
C GLU A 120 -7.86 -23.40 -12.59
N GLU A 121 -6.93 -23.40 -11.64
CA GLU A 121 -7.06 -24.12 -10.37
C GLU A 121 -8.21 -23.60 -9.52
N ILE A 122 -8.38 -22.28 -9.43
CA ILE A 122 -9.48 -21.64 -8.69
C ILE A 122 -10.83 -21.98 -9.33
N ILE A 123 -10.93 -21.94 -10.66
CA ILE A 123 -12.17 -22.29 -11.37
C ILE A 123 -12.49 -23.77 -11.20
N SER A 124 -11.49 -24.65 -11.26
CA SER A 124 -11.64 -26.09 -11.03
C SER A 124 -12.12 -26.39 -9.61
N SER A 125 -11.52 -25.76 -8.59
CA SER A 125 -11.92 -25.95 -7.19
C SER A 125 -13.35 -25.45 -6.90
N LEU A 126 -13.76 -24.33 -7.52
CA LEU A 126 -15.12 -23.81 -7.39
C LEU A 126 -16.17 -24.71 -8.06
N ASN A 127 -15.83 -25.32 -9.19
CA ASN A 127 -16.71 -26.27 -9.87
C ASN A 127 -16.86 -27.60 -9.10
N ASP A 128 -15.79 -28.05 -8.42
CA ASP A 128 -15.82 -29.24 -7.58
C ASP A 128 -16.63 -29.03 -6.30
N GLU A 129 -16.64 -27.86 -5.71
CA GLU A 129 -17.53 -27.52 -4.58
C GLU A 129 -19.00 -27.39 -5.00
N ALA A 130 -19.27 -26.83 -6.16
CA ALA A 130 -20.64 -26.72 -6.69
C ALA A 130 -21.26 -28.10 -6.96
N ASN A 131 -20.45 -29.06 -7.42
CA ASN A 131 -20.92 -30.42 -7.71
C ASN A 131 -21.05 -31.32 -6.47
N ARG A 132 -20.58 -30.95 -5.29
CA ARG A 132 -20.72 -31.69 -4.03
C ARG A 132 -21.97 -31.33 -3.24
N ASN A 133 -22.67 -30.28 -3.62
CA ASN A 133 -23.85 -29.77 -2.92
C ASN A 133 -25.19 -30.12 -3.64
N PHE A 134 -25.17 -31.08 -4.56
CA PHE A 134 -26.38 -31.64 -5.18
C PHE A 134 -26.46 -33.16 -4.99
#